data_9777fbd3992b43b142d16504151b5840
#
_entry.id   9777fbd3992b43b142d16504151b5840
#
_cell.length_a   1.000
_cell.length_b   1.000
_cell.length_c   1.000
_cell.angle_alpha   90.00
_cell.angle_beta   90.00
_cell.angle_gamma   90.00
#
_symmetry.space_group_name_H-M   'P 1'
#
loop_
_entity.id
_entity.type
_entity.pdbx_description
1 polymer ?
#
loop_
_entity_poly.entity_id
_entity_poly.type
_entity_poly.pdbx_seq_one_letter_code
_entity_poly.pdbx_strand_id
1 'polypeptide(L)'
;MIFADDMAHFRHANGDVPNDFFRELHCGVPCGGHLDGMMNVLRLPLIALLAGVLGLAGCSVHQPASLYQLDSGNPGQPKQSAGMAVLLGPVTVADYLQRETLLQRQTDGSLSAATDGRWAGSLSSDIDQLLVRQLAWRLDSQRVVLAPATAGFAPDVQVLLSITRLDSGKNQPAILDAQWRLLDRRGQVRDSRMVHLEQKHDGSTADQVRAQGELLQQLSEQLTVALKPLANQPPLIEPRKPEPKPAPKQDVNRPKIPTASPIRTDMEVFRF
;
A
#
# COMPACT_ATOMS: atom_id res chain seq x y z
N MET A 1 -23.86 -49.78 11.38
CA MET A 1 -23.35 -50.44 10.18
C MET A 1 -22.05 -49.73 9.91
N ILE A 2 -20.92 -50.01 10.63
CA ILE A 2 -19.94 -51.08 10.38
C ILE A 2 -19.30 -50.87 8.99
N PHE A 3 -18.06 -50.38 9.04
CA PHE A 3 -16.80 -50.84 8.48
C PHE A 3 -15.76 -49.76 8.85
N ALA A 4 -14.96 -49.97 9.66
CA ALA A 4 -13.70 -50.46 10.23
C ALA A 4 -12.68 -50.92 9.19
N ASP A 5 -11.44 -50.54 9.49
CA ASP A 5 -10.15 -51.11 9.07
C ASP A 5 -9.65 -50.85 7.63
N ASP A 6 -8.56 -50.12 7.54
CA ASP A 6 -7.31 -50.70 7.09
C ASP A 6 -6.08 -49.93 7.61
N MET A 7 -5.43 -50.55 8.58
CA MET A 7 -4.09 -50.24 9.08
C MET A 7 -3.14 -51.22 8.41
N ALA A 8 -2.26 -50.76 7.55
CA ALA A 8 -1.13 -51.57 7.13
C ALA A 8 0.12 -50.69 6.87
N HIS A 9 1.01 -50.77 7.81
CA HIS A 9 2.45 -51.02 7.67
C HIS A 9 3.19 -50.37 6.49
N PHE A 10 4.00 -49.38 6.77
CA PHE A 10 5.29 -49.28 6.13
C PHE A 10 6.39 -49.21 7.17
N ARG A 11 7.08 -50.36 7.28
CA ARG A 11 8.25 -50.59 8.12
C ARG A 11 9.48 -49.90 7.54
N HIS A 12 10.28 -49.44 8.46
CA HIS A 12 11.74 -49.22 8.43
C HIS A 12 12.52 -49.88 7.25
N ALA A 13 13.28 -49.05 6.57
CA ALA A 13 14.50 -49.45 5.94
C ALA A 13 15.64 -48.54 6.43
N ASN A 14 16.30 -48.99 7.49
CA ASN A 14 17.66 -48.58 7.85
C ASN A 14 18.56 -49.07 6.73
N GLY A 15 19.14 -48.13 5.99
CA GLY A 15 20.26 -48.43 5.08
C GLY A 15 21.53 -47.96 5.76
N ASP A 16 22.24 -48.95 6.33
CA ASP A 16 23.63 -48.80 6.78
C ASP A 16 24.51 -48.31 5.62
N VAL A 17 25.20 -47.20 5.81
CA VAL A 17 26.29 -46.76 4.94
C VAL A 17 27.58 -47.35 5.52
N PRO A 18 28.31 -48.18 4.74
CA PRO A 18 29.58 -48.73 5.21
C PRO A 18 30.65 -47.66 5.29
N ASN A 19 31.27 -47.60 6.45
CA ASN A 19 32.46 -46.78 6.81
C ASN A 19 33.74 -47.44 6.30
N ASP A 20 33.94 -47.56 4.98
CA ASP A 20 35.18 -48.17 4.44
C ASP A 20 35.74 -47.35 3.28
N PHE A 21 36.02 -46.05 3.51
CA PHE A 21 36.78 -45.28 2.51
C PHE A 21 37.95 -44.45 3.10
N PHE A 22 38.43 -44.85 4.28
CA PHE A 22 39.65 -44.26 4.85
C PHE A 22 40.61 -45.36 5.29
N ARG A 23 41.18 -46.06 4.30
CA ARG A 23 42.38 -46.86 4.57
C ARG A 23 43.14 -47.05 3.27
N GLU A 24 44.44 -46.74 3.36
CA GLU A 24 45.52 -46.95 2.39
C GLU A 24 45.83 -45.82 1.40
N LEU A 25 46.62 -44.90 1.91
CA LEU A 25 47.72 -44.31 1.14
C LEU A 25 48.95 -44.32 2.03
N HIS A 26 49.52 -45.53 2.13
CA HIS A 26 50.88 -45.71 2.71
C HIS A 26 51.94 -45.23 1.71
N CYS A 27 52.78 -44.42 2.26
CA CYS A 27 54.12 -44.03 1.79
C CYS A 27 54.83 -45.02 0.90
N GLY A 28 55.18 -44.58 -0.28
CA GLY A 28 56.36 -45.05 -1.04
C GLY A 28 57.26 -43.86 -1.27
N VAL A 29 58.24 -43.68 -0.43
CA VAL A 29 59.36 -42.76 -0.68
C VAL A 29 60.40 -43.51 -1.50
N PRO A 30 60.72 -43.12 -2.73
CA PRO A 30 62.04 -43.45 -3.33
C PRO A 30 62.98 -42.26 -3.08
N CYS A 31 64.02 -42.51 -2.29
CA CYS A 31 65.25 -41.71 -2.28
C CYS A 31 65.88 -41.79 -3.66
N GLY A 32 66.24 -40.68 -4.26
CA GLY A 32 67.09 -40.61 -5.39
C GLY A 32 66.94 -39.36 -6.24
N GLY A 33 67.93 -38.46 -6.22
CA GLY A 33 68.12 -37.48 -7.28
C GLY A 33 68.16 -36.03 -6.80
N HIS A 34 69.27 -35.67 -6.26
CA HIS A 34 69.79 -34.33 -6.09
C HIS A 34 69.95 -33.67 -7.47
N LEU A 35 69.17 -32.63 -7.83
CA LEU A 35 69.50 -31.53 -8.75
C LEU A 35 68.32 -30.73 -9.31
N ASP A 36 67.08 -30.91 -8.82
CA ASP A 36 65.91 -30.10 -9.30
C ASP A 36 65.34 -29.14 -8.25
N GLY A 37 66.13 -28.80 -7.23
CA GLY A 37 65.61 -28.01 -6.08
C GLY A 37 65.39 -26.55 -6.32
N MET A 38 65.74 -25.95 -7.45
CA MET A 38 65.66 -24.50 -7.63
C MET A 38 64.45 -24.02 -8.48
N MET A 39 63.83 -24.91 -9.26
CA MET A 39 62.63 -24.53 -10.08
C MET A 39 61.30 -24.80 -9.40
N ASN A 40 61.25 -25.62 -8.35
CA ASN A 40 60.04 -25.94 -7.63
C ASN A 40 59.70 -24.93 -6.54
N VAL A 41 60.65 -24.18 -6.00
CA VAL A 41 60.44 -23.18 -4.95
C VAL A 41 59.63 -21.97 -5.49
N LEU A 42 59.72 -21.66 -6.78
CA LEU A 42 59.00 -20.55 -7.40
C LEU A 42 57.62 -20.96 -7.92
N ARG A 43 57.36 -22.25 -8.18
CA ARG A 43 56.07 -22.75 -8.70
C ARG A 43 55.03 -22.92 -7.63
N LEU A 44 55.41 -23.30 -6.41
CA LEU A 44 54.49 -23.43 -5.28
C LEU A 44 53.79 -22.11 -4.89
N PRO A 45 54.49 -20.98 -4.73
CA PRO A 45 53.83 -19.72 -4.43
C PRO A 45 52.96 -19.20 -5.59
N LEU A 46 53.35 -19.50 -6.86
CA LEU A 46 52.56 -19.10 -8.03
C LEU A 46 51.25 -19.88 -8.12
N ILE A 47 51.26 -21.19 -7.82
CA ILE A 47 50.03 -22.02 -7.76
C ILE A 47 49.13 -21.60 -6.60
N ALA A 48 49.71 -21.29 -5.44
CA ALA A 48 48.95 -20.78 -4.29
C ALA A 48 48.35 -19.41 -4.56
N LEU A 49 49.06 -18.53 -5.27
CA LEU A 49 48.55 -17.23 -5.70
C LEU A 49 47.40 -17.37 -6.73
N LEU A 50 47.56 -18.28 -7.71
CA LEU A 50 46.56 -18.56 -8.72
C LEU A 50 45.28 -19.21 -8.11
N ALA A 51 45.43 -20.12 -7.15
CA ALA A 51 44.35 -20.73 -6.41
C ALA A 51 43.62 -19.70 -5.52
N GLY A 52 44.36 -18.75 -4.94
CA GLY A 52 43.81 -17.62 -4.17
C GLY A 52 43.00 -16.67 -5.02
N VAL A 53 43.44 -16.36 -6.24
CA VAL A 53 42.72 -15.47 -7.18
C VAL A 53 41.46 -16.15 -7.75
N LEU A 54 41.51 -17.46 -8.02
CA LEU A 54 40.32 -18.21 -8.45
C LEU A 54 39.25 -18.36 -7.32
N GLY A 55 39.67 -18.38 -6.06
CA GLY A 55 38.78 -18.44 -4.91
C GLY A 55 38.00 -17.14 -4.66
N LEU A 56 38.49 -15.97 -5.12
CA LEU A 56 37.83 -14.69 -5.02
C LEU A 56 36.78 -14.42 -6.12
N ALA A 57 36.76 -15.23 -7.18
CA ALA A 57 35.76 -15.14 -8.25
C ALA A 57 34.43 -15.85 -7.91
N GLY A 58 34.10 -16.00 -6.63
CA GLY A 58 32.76 -16.34 -6.17
C GLY A 58 31.81 -15.22 -6.53
N CYS A 59 31.37 -15.16 -7.80
CA CYS A 59 30.24 -14.35 -8.21
C CYS A 59 29.06 -14.75 -7.33
N SER A 60 28.72 -13.93 -6.35
CA SER A 60 27.45 -14.03 -5.68
C SER A 60 26.38 -13.82 -6.76
N VAL A 61 25.78 -14.91 -7.23
CA VAL A 61 24.62 -14.84 -8.11
C VAL A 61 23.50 -14.21 -7.28
N HIS A 62 23.44 -12.89 -7.32
CA HIS A 62 22.35 -12.17 -6.69
C HIS A 62 21.11 -12.44 -7.52
N GLN A 63 20.22 -13.28 -7.02
CA GLN A 63 18.93 -13.48 -7.67
C GLN A 63 18.19 -12.14 -7.75
N PRO A 64 17.71 -11.75 -8.93
CA PRO A 64 16.94 -10.51 -9.05
C PRO A 64 15.72 -10.59 -8.15
N ALA A 65 15.50 -9.54 -7.33
CA ALA A 65 14.32 -9.45 -6.49
C ALA A 65 13.06 -9.36 -7.37
N SER A 66 12.03 -10.14 -7.03
CA SER A 66 10.74 -10.09 -7.70
C SER A 66 10.07 -8.75 -7.47
N LEU A 67 9.38 -8.23 -8.50
CA LEU A 67 8.60 -7.01 -8.39
C LEU A 67 7.15 -7.36 -8.12
N TYR A 68 6.57 -6.75 -7.10
CA TYR A 68 5.19 -6.98 -6.67
C TYR A 68 4.34 -5.73 -6.81
N GLN A 69 3.08 -5.92 -7.11
CA GLN A 69 2.05 -4.90 -7.14
C GLN A 69 0.80 -5.44 -6.44
N LEU A 70 0.01 -4.57 -5.82
CA LEU A 70 -1.24 -4.99 -5.20
C LEU A 70 -2.26 -5.39 -6.26
N ASP A 71 -2.82 -6.59 -6.11
CA ASP A 71 -3.91 -7.05 -6.97
C ASP A 71 -5.26 -6.56 -6.42
N SER A 72 -6.04 -5.95 -7.30
CA SER A 72 -7.41 -5.51 -6.98
C SER A 72 -8.45 -6.62 -7.03
N GLY A 73 -8.05 -7.90 -7.26
CA GLY A 73 -8.96 -9.03 -7.35
C GLY A 73 -9.88 -9.00 -8.58
N ASN A 74 -9.48 -8.30 -9.64
CA ASN A 74 -10.22 -8.18 -10.89
C ASN A 74 -11.72 -7.83 -10.70
N PRO A 75 -12.06 -6.74 -10.02
CA PRO A 75 -13.44 -6.33 -9.86
C PRO A 75 -14.04 -6.02 -11.24
N GLY A 76 -15.32 -6.35 -11.42
CA GLY A 76 -16.07 -6.00 -12.63
C GLY A 76 -16.14 -4.47 -12.84
N GLN A 77 -16.58 -4.06 -14.02
CA GLN A 77 -16.82 -2.64 -14.29
C GLN A 77 -18.21 -2.22 -13.75
N PRO A 78 -18.31 -1.03 -13.13
CA PRO A 78 -19.60 -0.48 -12.70
C PRO A 78 -20.46 -0.19 -13.93
N LYS A 79 -21.76 -0.51 -13.85
CA LYS A 79 -22.71 -0.34 -14.95
C LYS A 79 -23.41 1.01 -14.91
N GLN A 80 -23.58 1.59 -13.71
CA GLN A 80 -24.33 2.83 -13.54
C GLN A 80 -23.44 4.06 -13.68
N SER A 81 -23.73 4.87 -14.70
CA SER A 81 -23.06 6.17 -14.89
C SER A 81 -23.52 7.23 -13.87
N ALA A 82 -24.73 7.10 -13.35
CA ALA A 82 -25.38 8.04 -12.42
C ALA A 82 -25.43 7.51 -10.97
N GLY A 83 -24.56 6.60 -10.60
CA GLY A 83 -24.45 6.09 -9.23
C GLY A 83 -23.98 7.16 -8.24
N MET A 84 -23.88 6.77 -6.96
CA MET A 84 -23.39 7.62 -5.88
C MET A 84 -22.05 8.28 -6.21
N ALA A 85 -21.95 9.59 -6.07
CA ALA A 85 -20.69 10.31 -6.25
C ALA A 85 -19.84 10.25 -4.98
N VAL A 86 -18.72 9.57 -5.04
CA VAL A 86 -17.80 9.41 -3.92
C VAL A 86 -16.47 10.06 -4.23
N LEU A 87 -16.02 10.95 -3.34
CA LEU A 87 -14.68 11.49 -3.34
C LEU A 87 -13.85 10.68 -2.34
N LEU A 88 -12.95 9.84 -2.83
CA LEU A 88 -12.00 9.12 -1.99
C LEU A 88 -10.78 9.98 -1.71
N GLY A 89 -10.52 10.24 -0.45
CA GLY A 89 -9.32 10.93 -0.01
C GLY A 89 -9.53 12.30 0.63
N PRO A 90 -8.42 12.83 1.15
CA PRO A 90 -7.07 12.26 1.05
C PRO A 90 -6.95 10.88 1.71
N VAL A 91 -6.24 9.97 1.02
CA VAL A 91 -5.80 8.70 1.59
C VAL A 91 -4.37 8.90 2.10
N THR A 92 -4.18 8.70 3.40
CA THR A 92 -2.86 8.80 4.02
C THR A 92 -2.38 7.41 4.43
N VAL A 93 -1.12 7.13 4.19
CA VAL A 93 -0.47 5.88 4.61
C VAL A 93 0.71 6.20 5.52
N ALA A 94 1.03 5.29 6.44
CA ALA A 94 2.17 5.46 7.33
C ALA A 94 3.49 5.62 6.54
N ASP A 95 4.42 6.42 7.05
CA ASP A 95 5.66 6.78 6.35
C ASP A 95 6.50 5.57 5.95
N TYR A 96 6.52 4.51 6.77
CA TYR A 96 7.28 3.31 6.45
C TYR A 96 6.72 2.55 5.22
N LEU A 97 5.45 2.78 4.84
CA LEU A 97 4.81 2.21 3.66
C LEU A 97 5.10 3.00 2.36
N GLN A 98 5.70 4.18 2.47
CA GLN A 98 6.01 5.03 1.32
C GLN A 98 7.35 4.68 0.65
N ARG A 99 7.83 3.46 0.86
CA ARG A 99 9.10 2.96 0.33
C ARG A 99 8.86 1.90 -0.73
N GLU A 100 9.76 1.82 -1.70
CA GLU A 100 9.77 0.72 -2.67
C GLU A 100 10.17 -0.63 -2.06
N THR A 101 10.80 -0.60 -0.87
CA THR A 101 11.19 -1.80 -0.15
C THR A 101 9.98 -2.48 0.45
N LEU A 102 9.77 -3.75 0.12
CA LEU A 102 8.80 -4.58 0.81
C LEU A 102 9.32 -4.89 2.21
N LEU A 103 8.61 -4.40 3.23
CA LEU A 103 8.98 -4.58 4.62
C LEU A 103 8.21 -5.75 5.24
N GLN A 104 8.93 -6.59 5.98
CA GLN A 104 8.39 -7.73 6.71
C GLN A 104 8.52 -7.51 8.21
N ARG A 105 7.41 -7.70 8.94
CA ARG A 105 7.40 -7.61 10.40
C ARG A 105 7.98 -8.88 11.01
N GLN A 106 8.88 -8.68 11.95
CA GLN A 106 9.48 -9.75 12.74
C GLN A 106 8.69 -9.99 14.03
N THR A 107 8.95 -11.12 14.69
CA THR A 107 8.28 -11.50 15.95
C THR A 107 8.58 -10.56 17.11
N ASP A 108 9.72 -9.87 17.07
CA ASP A 108 10.12 -8.86 18.06
C ASP A 108 9.53 -7.46 17.76
N GLY A 109 8.70 -7.34 16.70
CA GLY A 109 8.07 -6.10 16.28
C GLY A 109 8.91 -5.24 15.33
N SER A 110 10.18 -5.61 15.06
CA SER A 110 11.01 -4.90 14.10
C SER A 110 10.54 -5.10 12.65
N LEU A 111 10.99 -4.23 11.75
CA LEU A 111 10.74 -4.33 10.30
C LEU A 111 12.06 -4.62 9.59
N SER A 112 12.08 -5.66 8.78
CA SER A 112 13.21 -5.99 7.92
C SER A 112 12.82 -5.91 6.44
N ALA A 113 13.78 -5.61 5.58
CA ALA A 113 13.58 -5.64 4.14
C ALA A 113 13.46 -7.08 3.64
N ALA A 114 12.49 -7.39 2.79
CA ALA A 114 12.45 -8.63 2.05
C ALA A 114 13.66 -8.68 1.10
N THR A 115 14.34 -9.82 1.05
CA THR A 115 15.51 -10.03 0.20
C THR A 115 15.15 -10.47 -1.21
N ASP A 116 13.98 -11.05 -1.38
CA ASP A 116 13.47 -11.71 -2.58
C ASP A 116 12.38 -10.91 -3.30
N GLY A 117 11.98 -9.74 -2.77
CA GLY A 117 10.91 -8.94 -3.36
C GLY A 117 10.95 -7.47 -2.98
N ARG A 118 10.38 -6.65 -3.86
CA ARG A 118 10.13 -5.22 -3.64
C ARG A 118 8.88 -4.77 -4.39
N TRP A 119 8.33 -3.63 -4.05
CA TRP A 119 7.23 -3.04 -4.78
C TRP A 119 7.67 -2.62 -6.19
N ALA A 120 6.80 -2.81 -7.18
CA ALA A 120 7.05 -2.41 -8.57
C ALA A 120 6.94 -0.89 -8.78
N GLY A 121 6.36 -0.19 -7.80
CA GLY A 121 6.14 1.25 -7.81
C GLY A 121 5.72 1.76 -6.44
N SER A 122 4.98 2.86 -6.43
CA SER A 122 4.44 3.44 -5.19
C SER A 122 3.29 2.60 -4.64
N LEU A 123 3.50 2.00 -3.47
CA LEU A 123 2.45 1.26 -2.75
C LEU A 123 1.23 2.15 -2.45
N SER A 124 1.44 3.43 -2.13
CA SER A 124 0.34 4.38 -1.92
C SER A 124 -0.53 4.53 -3.17
N SER A 125 0.07 4.66 -4.35
CA SER A 125 -0.68 4.73 -5.61
C SER A 125 -1.43 3.44 -5.92
N ASP A 126 -0.86 2.29 -5.60
CA ASP A 126 -1.52 0.99 -5.78
C ASP A 126 -2.73 0.86 -4.85
N ILE A 127 -2.60 1.30 -3.58
CA ILE A 127 -3.70 1.35 -2.62
C ILE A 127 -4.83 2.23 -3.15
N ASP A 128 -4.52 3.45 -3.60
CA ASP A 128 -5.50 4.40 -4.12
C ASP A 128 -6.29 3.80 -5.29
N GLN A 129 -5.58 3.21 -6.26
CA GLN A 129 -6.20 2.61 -7.45
C GLN A 129 -7.03 1.37 -7.10
N LEU A 130 -6.55 0.53 -6.17
CA LEU A 130 -7.29 -0.63 -5.70
C LEU A 130 -8.60 -0.19 -5.05
N LEU A 131 -8.54 0.77 -4.13
CA LEU A 131 -9.71 1.27 -3.40
C LEU A 131 -10.73 1.92 -4.34
N VAL A 132 -10.29 2.75 -5.29
CA VAL A 132 -11.18 3.37 -6.28
C VAL A 132 -11.91 2.30 -7.09
N ARG A 133 -11.19 1.29 -7.62
CA ARG A 133 -11.78 0.21 -8.43
C ARG A 133 -12.74 -0.64 -7.61
N GLN A 134 -12.36 -1.02 -6.39
CA GLN A 134 -13.20 -1.82 -5.51
C GLN A 134 -14.49 -1.08 -5.12
N LEU A 135 -14.38 0.20 -4.74
CA LEU A 135 -15.54 1.02 -4.39
C LEU A 135 -16.45 1.26 -5.59
N ALA A 136 -15.88 1.59 -6.76
CA ALA A 136 -16.66 1.80 -7.99
C ALA A 136 -17.48 0.55 -8.33
N TRP A 137 -16.87 -0.62 -8.29
CA TRP A 137 -17.56 -1.88 -8.55
C TRP A 137 -18.62 -2.22 -7.50
N ARG A 138 -18.29 -2.11 -6.20
CA ARG A 138 -19.20 -2.49 -5.10
C ARG A 138 -20.39 -1.55 -4.93
N LEU A 139 -20.21 -0.28 -5.29
CA LEU A 139 -21.27 0.74 -5.30
C LEU A 139 -22.02 0.78 -6.64
N ASP A 140 -21.57 0.02 -7.63
CA ASP A 140 -22.04 0.06 -9.02
C ASP A 140 -22.10 1.51 -9.54
N SER A 141 -21.04 2.29 -9.33
CA SER A 141 -20.98 3.71 -9.68
C SER A 141 -19.68 4.07 -10.42
N GLN A 142 -19.82 4.74 -11.56
CA GLN A 142 -18.69 5.33 -12.29
C GLN A 142 -18.24 6.68 -11.69
N ARG A 143 -18.93 7.18 -10.66
CA ARG A 143 -18.66 8.47 -10.02
C ARG A 143 -17.82 8.35 -8.74
N VAL A 144 -16.92 7.40 -8.70
CA VAL A 144 -15.92 7.28 -7.62
C VAL A 144 -14.61 7.85 -8.13
N VAL A 145 -14.14 8.92 -7.50
CA VAL A 145 -12.92 9.62 -7.90
C VAL A 145 -11.96 9.80 -6.72
N LEU A 146 -10.67 9.87 -7.02
CA LEU A 146 -9.64 10.14 -6.03
C LEU A 146 -9.46 11.66 -5.84
N ALA A 147 -9.21 12.10 -4.62
CA ALA A 147 -8.86 13.50 -4.34
C ALA A 147 -7.42 13.82 -4.82
N PRO A 148 -7.17 15.03 -5.35
CA PRO A 148 -8.12 16.12 -5.54
C PRO A 148 -9.03 15.89 -6.75
N ALA A 149 -10.32 16.16 -6.59
CA ALA A 149 -11.27 16.03 -7.69
C ALA A 149 -11.11 17.17 -8.73
N THR A 150 -11.55 16.89 -9.96
CA THR A 150 -11.62 17.91 -11.01
C THR A 150 -12.67 18.96 -10.70
N ALA A 151 -12.49 20.17 -11.22
CA ALA A 151 -13.44 21.26 -11.06
C ALA A 151 -14.85 20.83 -11.54
N GLY A 152 -15.87 21.15 -10.73
CA GLY A 152 -17.27 20.80 -11.02
C GLY A 152 -17.70 19.42 -10.49
N PHE A 153 -16.82 18.61 -9.94
CA PHE A 153 -17.23 17.37 -9.28
C PHE A 153 -17.84 17.69 -7.90
N ALA A 154 -19.11 17.36 -7.72
CA ALA A 154 -19.83 17.50 -6.46
C ALA A 154 -20.04 16.11 -5.86
N PRO A 155 -19.31 15.72 -4.81
CA PRO A 155 -19.47 14.43 -4.18
C PRO A 155 -20.73 14.38 -3.33
N ASP A 156 -21.38 13.22 -3.29
CA ASP A 156 -22.44 12.93 -2.32
C ASP A 156 -21.83 12.64 -0.95
N VAL A 157 -20.68 11.96 -0.95
CA VAL A 157 -19.90 11.63 0.24
C VAL A 157 -18.41 11.75 -0.05
N GLN A 158 -17.67 12.31 0.89
CA GLN A 158 -16.21 12.25 0.92
C GLN A 158 -15.75 11.22 1.95
N VAL A 159 -14.81 10.38 1.56
CA VAL A 159 -14.15 9.38 2.41
C VAL A 159 -12.75 9.87 2.74
N LEU A 160 -12.50 10.23 3.98
CA LEU A 160 -11.15 10.47 4.50
C LEU A 160 -10.63 9.15 5.06
N LEU A 161 -9.48 8.69 4.59
CA LEU A 161 -8.92 7.40 5.00
C LEU A 161 -7.47 7.57 5.46
N SER A 162 -7.14 6.97 6.61
CA SER A 162 -5.78 6.88 7.12
C SER A 162 -5.44 5.43 7.39
N ILE A 163 -4.41 4.90 6.74
CA ILE A 163 -3.87 3.56 6.94
C ILE A 163 -2.60 3.70 7.77
N THR A 164 -2.67 3.28 9.03
CA THR A 164 -1.57 3.38 10.00
C THR A 164 -0.70 2.13 10.02
N ARG A 165 -1.23 1.01 9.52
CA ARG A 165 -0.51 -0.23 9.38
C ARG A 165 -1.01 -1.04 8.18
N LEU A 166 -0.07 -1.57 7.40
CA LEU A 166 -0.30 -2.57 6.36
C LEU A 166 1.00 -3.35 6.20
N ASP A 167 1.17 -4.38 6.98
CA ASP A 167 2.37 -5.20 6.97
C ASP A 167 2.07 -6.68 7.24
N SER A 168 3.05 -7.52 6.99
CA SER A 168 3.02 -8.96 7.18
C SER A 168 4.43 -9.44 7.49
N GLY A 169 4.56 -10.68 7.92
CA GLY A 169 5.86 -11.31 8.16
C GLY A 169 5.83 -12.79 7.82
N LYS A 170 6.98 -13.44 7.68
CA LYS A 170 7.04 -14.87 7.32
C LYS A 170 6.22 -15.76 8.25
N ASN A 171 6.21 -15.44 9.54
CA ASN A 171 5.55 -16.21 10.58
C ASN A 171 4.43 -15.41 11.29
N GLN A 172 4.00 -14.32 10.68
CA GLN A 172 2.96 -13.45 11.22
C GLN A 172 1.92 -13.15 10.15
N PRO A 173 0.64 -13.07 10.50
CA PRO A 173 -0.40 -12.73 9.55
C PRO A 173 -0.18 -11.33 8.96
N ALA A 174 -0.79 -11.07 7.83
CA ALA A 174 -0.94 -9.71 7.34
C ALA A 174 -1.95 -8.96 8.22
N ILE A 175 -1.63 -7.71 8.58
CA ILE A 175 -2.47 -6.85 9.42
C ILE A 175 -2.66 -5.52 8.72
N LEU A 176 -3.91 -5.05 8.76
CA LEU A 176 -4.30 -3.71 8.34
C LEU A 176 -4.97 -2.99 9.50
N ASP A 177 -4.39 -1.86 9.91
CA ASP A 177 -5.00 -0.89 10.81
C ASP A 177 -5.30 0.39 10.06
N ALA A 178 -6.56 0.80 10.07
CA ALA A 178 -7.00 1.98 9.37
C ALA A 178 -8.09 2.73 10.15
N GLN A 179 -8.25 3.99 9.80
CA GLN A 179 -9.35 4.81 10.26
C GLN A 179 -9.96 5.54 9.08
N TRP A 180 -11.31 5.54 8.99
CA TRP A 180 -11.99 6.40 8.05
C TRP A 180 -12.94 7.38 8.74
N ARG A 181 -13.27 8.44 8.00
CA ARG A 181 -14.37 9.35 8.29
C ARG A 181 -15.15 9.61 7.01
N LEU A 182 -16.45 9.49 7.09
CA LEU A 182 -17.37 9.78 5.99
C LEU A 182 -18.00 11.13 6.22
N LEU A 183 -17.84 12.04 5.25
CA LEU A 183 -18.40 13.36 5.28
C LEU A 183 -19.49 13.46 4.22
N ASP A 184 -20.64 14.03 4.60
CA ASP A 184 -21.73 14.33 3.66
C ASP A 184 -21.41 15.57 2.78
N ARG A 185 -22.36 15.92 1.91
CA ARG A 185 -22.27 17.11 1.03
C ARG A 185 -22.04 18.43 1.77
N ARG A 186 -22.33 18.49 3.07
CA ARG A 186 -22.14 19.67 3.93
C ARG A 186 -20.80 19.64 4.68
N GLY A 187 -19.99 18.61 4.47
CA GLY A 187 -18.77 18.38 5.23
C GLY A 187 -19.02 17.91 6.67
N GLN A 188 -20.25 17.46 6.99
CA GLN A 188 -20.58 16.91 8.30
C GLN A 188 -20.15 15.46 8.38
N VAL A 189 -19.47 15.08 9.47
CA VAL A 189 -19.08 13.70 9.72
C VAL A 189 -20.34 12.86 9.98
N ARG A 190 -20.55 11.83 9.18
CA ARG A 190 -21.70 10.90 9.26
C ARG A 190 -21.32 9.56 9.84
N ASP A 191 -20.10 9.13 9.63
CA ASP A 191 -19.55 7.93 10.24
C ASP A 191 -18.04 8.12 10.46
N SER A 192 -17.52 7.52 11.52
CA SER A 192 -16.09 7.46 11.80
C SER A 192 -15.78 6.15 12.49
N ARG A 193 -14.84 5.39 11.93
CA ARG A 193 -14.53 4.06 12.43
C ARG A 193 -13.03 3.77 12.37
N MET A 194 -12.54 3.11 13.42
CA MET A 194 -11.24 2.44 13.42
C MET A 194 -11.45 0.97 13.03
N VAL A 195 -10.55 0.44 12.22
CA VAL A 195 -10.62 -0.91 11.67
C VAL A 195 -9.30 -1.61 11.94
N HIS A 196 -9.42 -2.84 12.40
CA HIS A 196 -8.33 -3.79 12.51
C HIS A 196 -8.72 -5.06 11.76
N LEU A 197 -7.93 -5.43 10.75
CA LEU A 197 -8.15 -6.62 9.94
C LEU A 197 -6.90 -7.49 9.95
N GLU A 198 -7.10 -8.79 9.94
CA GLU A 198 -6.05 -9.79 9.92
C GLU A 198 -6.32 -10.82 8.83
N GLN A 199 -5.28 -11.18 8.06
CA GLN A 199 -5.34 -12.19 7.01
C GLN A 199 -4.16 -13.16 7.14
N LYS A 200 -4.45 -14.45 7.25
CA LYS A 200 -3.44 -15.51 7.28
C LYS A 200 -2.87 -15.75 5.87
N HIS A 201 -1.63 -16.21 5.81
CA HIS A 201 -0.94 -16.57 4.57
C HIS A 201 0.15 -17.62 4.85
N ASP A 202 0.73 -18.20 3.79
CA ASP A 202 1.70 -19.30 3.90
C ASP A 202 3.16 -18.84 4.09
N GLY A 203 3.40 -17.54 4.25
CA GLY A 203 4.70 -16.96 4.62
C GLY A 203 5.61 -16.60 3.46
N SER A 204 5.35 -17.02 2.21
CA SER A 204 6.11 -16.54 1.05
C SER A 204 5.85 -15.06 0.80
N THR A 205 6.80 -14.35 0.19
CA THR A 205 6.63 -12.92 -0.13
C THR A 205 5.44 -12.67 -1.04
N ALA A 206 5.17 -13.57 -2.00
CA ALA A 206 4.00 -13.51 -2.86
C ALA A 206 2.68 -13.65 -2.07
N ASP A 207 2.63 -14.60 -1.13
CA ASP A 207 1.45 -14.80 -0.28
C ASP A 207 1.20 -13.64 0.67
N GLN A 208 2.27 -13.05 1.20
CA GLN A 208 2.20 -11.84 2.03
C GLN A 208 1.58 -10.67 1.25
N VAL A 209 2.02 -10.43 0.02
CA VAL A 209 1.47 -9.38 -0.85
C VAL A 209 0.00 -9.65 -1.19
N ARG A 210 -0.35 -10.90 -1.52
CA ARG A 210 -1.73 -11.29 -1.77
C ARG A 210 -2.61 -11.03 -0.56
N ALA A 211 -2.18 -11.43 0.63
CA ALA A 211 -2.92 -11.22 1.87
C ALA A 211 -3.13 -9.71 2.18
N GLN A 212 -2.14 -8.87 1.88
CA GLN A 212 -2.30 -7.41 2.00
C GLN A 212 -3.34 -6.87 1.00
N GLY A 213 -3.38 -7.39 -0.22
CA GLY A 213 -4.41 -7.05 -1.21
C GLY A 213 -5.81 -7.47 -0.73
N GLU A 214 -5.96 -8.67 -0.16
CA GLU A 214 -7.23 -9.18 0.40
C GLU A 214 -7.71 -8.30 1.57
N LEU A 215 -6.82 -7.82 2.44
CA LEU A 215 -7.17 -6.89 3.52
C LEU A 215 -7.74 -5.58 2.99
N LEU A 216 -7.16 -5.02 1.93
CA LEU A 216 -7.68 -3.80 1.29
C LEU A 216 -9.03 -4.04 0.61
N GLN A 217 -9.27 -5.22 0.08
CA GLN A 217 -10.58 -5.60 -0.45
C GLN A 217 -11.63 -5.70 0.66
N GLN A 218 -11.28 -6.28 1.81
CA GLN A 218 -12.15 -6.33 3.01
C GLN A 218 -12.44 -4.92 3.55
N LEU A 219 -11.42 -4.05 3.58
CA LEU A 219 -11.61 -2.64 3.95
C LEU A 219 -12.61 -1.95 3.01
N SER A 220 -12.47 -2.17 1.70
CA SER A 220 -13.39 -1.62 0.67
C SER A 220 -14.81 -2.14 0.85
N GLU A 221 -14.99 -3.37 1.27
CA GLU A 221 -16.29 -3.93 1.60
C GLU A 221 -16.95 -3.23 2.79
N GLN A 222 -16.20 -3.06 3.89
CA GLN A 222 -16.69 -2.36 5.07
C GLN A 222 -17.03 -0.90 4.76
N LEU A 223 -16.18 -0.21 3.99
CA LEU A 223 -16.47 1.14 3.50
C LEU A 223 -17.77 1.18 2.67
N THR A 224 -17.97 0.19 1.79
CA THR A 224 -19.19 0.10 0.97
C THR A 224 -20.43 -0.05 1.84
N VAL A 225 -20.38 -0.88 2.89
CA VAL A 225 -21.49 -1.04 3.84
C VAL A 225 -21.80 0.27 4.54
N ALA A 226 -20.76 1.03 4.93
CA ALA A 226 -20.93 2.32 5.59
C ALA A 226 -21.44 3.43 4.63
N LEU A 227 -21.08 3.35 3.35
CA LEU A 227 -21.47 4.34 2.33
C LEU A 227 -22.92 4.16 1.85
N LYS A 228 -23.43 2.93 1.69
CA LYS A 228 -24.76 2.64 1.13
C LYS A 228 -25.91 3.42 1.80
N PRO A 229 -25.98 3.55 3.13
CA PRO A 229 -27.03 4.33 3.77
C PRO A 229 -27.02 5.83 3.41
N LEU A 230 -25.84 6.35 3.02
CA LEU A 230 -25.65 7.76 2.70
C LEU A 230 -26.07 8.09 1.26
N ALA A 231 -26.22 7.07 0.39
CA ALA A 231 -26.67 7.25 -1.00
C ALA A 231 -28.07 7.86 -1.11
N ASN A 232 -28.94 7.60 -0.14
CA ASN A 232 -30.36 7.99 -0.17
C ASN A 232 -30.61 9.28 0.62
N GLN A 233 -29.59 10.07 0.90
CA GLN A 233 -29.81 11.37 1.57
C GLN A 233 -30.58 12.33 0.65
N PRO A 234 -31.63 13.03 1.15
CA PRO A 234 -32.34 13.98 0.35
C PRO A 234 -31.39 15.07 -0.17
N PRO A 235 -31.67 15.62 -1.38
CA PRO A 235 -30.89 16.72 -1.91
C PRO A 235 -30.77 17.83 -0.89
N LEU A 236 -29.61 18.49 -0.83
CA LEU A 236 -29.49 19.72 -0.06
C LEU A 236 -30.55 20.71 -0.58
N ILE A 237 -31.58 20.98 0.20
CA ILE A 237 -32.40 22.13 -0.05
C ILE A 237 -31.49 23.32 0.25
N GLU A 238 -30.89 23.91 -0.78
CA GLU A 238 -30.25 25.22 -0.61
C GLU A 238 -31.33 26.13 0.04
N PRO A 239 -30.99 26.82 1.17
CA PRO A 239 -31.89 27.84 1.68
C PRO A 239 -32.15 28.78 0.51
N ARG A 240 -33.41 28.82 0.02
CA ARG A 240 -33.80 29.69 -1.09
C ARG A 240 -33.25 31.05 -0.75
N LYS A 241 -32.24 31.53 -1.53
CA LYS A 241 -31.70 32.88 -1.38
C LYS A 241 -32.91 33.80 -1.19
N PRO A 242 -32.97 34.57 -0.08
CA PRO A 242 -34.15 35.42 0.15
C PRO A 242 -34.43 36.18 -1.14
N GLU A 243 -35.61 35.97 -1.71
CA GLU A 243 -36.06 36.73 -2.87
C GLU A 243 -35.88 38.20 -2.50
N PRO A 244 -35.23 39.02 -3.33
CA PRO A 244 -35.09 40.43 -3.03
C PRO A 244 -36.47 40.97 -2.71
N LYS A 245 -36.69 41.40 -1.45
CA LYS A 245 -37.94 42.09 -1.11
C LYS A 245 -38.21 43.08 -2.22
N PRO A 246 -39.45 43.10 -2.81
CA PRO A 246 -39.77 44.08 -3.81
C PRO A 246 -39.39 45.45 -3.25
N ALA A 247 -38.57 46.18 -3.98
CA ALA A 247 -38.20 47.54 -3.58
C ALA A 247 -39.45 48.28 -3.19
N PRO A 248 -39.48 48.98 -2.03
CA PRO A 248 -40.63 49.78 -1.65
C PRO A 248 -40.97 50.67 -2.83
N LYS A 249 -42.24 50.58 -3.31
CA LYS A 249 -42.74 51.50 -4.35
C LYS A 249 -42.42 52.88 -3.87
N GLN A 250 -41.54 53.58 -4.59
CA GLN A 250 -41.19 54.97 -4.26
C GLN A 250 -42.49 55.76 -4.33
N ASP A 251 -42.93 56.26 -3.18
CA ASP A 251 -44.06 57.16 -3.07
C ASP A 251 -43.67 58.43 -3.83
N VAL A 252 -44.30 58.66 -5.01
CA VAL A 252 -43.98 59.74 -5.94
C VAL A 252 -44.26 61.11 -5.32
N ASN A 253 -44.78 61.15 -4.08
CA ASN A 253 -45.26 62.36 -3.41
C ASN A 253 -44.37 62.75 -2.18
N ARG A 254 -43.14 62.22 -2.06
CA ARG A 254 -42.22 62.71 -1.03
C ARG A 254 -41.56 64.00 -1.50
N PRO A 255 -41.66 65.10 -0.70
CA PRO A 255 -40.94 66.36 -0.99
C PRO A 255 -39.46 66.07 -1.08
N LYS A 256 -38.79 66.52 -2.17
CA LYS A 256 -37.36 66.42 -2.34
C LYS A 256 -36.67 67.27 -1.26
N ILE A 257 -35.98 66.62 -0.34
CA ILE A 257 -35.13 67.32 0.62
C ILE A 257 -33.94 67.89 -0.18
N PRO A 258 -33.65 69.20 -0.13
CA PRO A 258 -32.51 69.78 -0.82
C PRO A 258 -31.19 69.13 -0.31
N THR A 259 -30.45 68.55 -1.19
CA THR A 259 -29.12 68.02 -0.87
C THR A 259 -28.16 69.20 -0.73
N ALA A 260 -27.66 69.43 0.47
CA ALA A 260 -26.64 70.43 0.71
C ALA A 260 -25.36 70.11 -0.10
N SER A 261 -24.82 71.10 -0.80
CA SER A 261 -23.58 70.95 -1.54
C SER A 261 -22.44 70.67 -0.56
N PRO A 262 -21.51 69.75 -0.88
CA PRO A 262 -20.41 69.47 0.00
C PRO A 262 -19.52 70.72 0.13
N ILE A 263 -19.22 71.11 1.36
CA ILE A 263 -18.26 72.17 1.68
C ILE A 263 -16.88 71.70 1.24
N ARG A 264 -16.29 72.42 0.24
CA ARG A 264 -14.86 72.18 -0.09
C ARG A 264 -14.04 72.73 1.07
N THR A 265 -13.37 71.85 1.78
CA THR A 265 -12.28 72.19 2.67
C THR A 265 -10.97 71.99 1.89
N ASP A 266 -10.50 73.05 1.28
CA ASP A 266 -9.12 73.11 0.76
C ASP A 266 -8.17 73.19 1.95
N MET A 267 -7.72 72.02 2.42
CA MET A 267 -6.61 71.95 3.34
C MET A 267 -5.33 71.84 2.51
N GLU A 268 -4.61 72.94 2.41
CA GLU A 268 -3.21 72.93 1.98
C GLU A 268 -2.37 72.07 2.97
N VAL A 269 -1.86 70.98 2.48
CA VAL A 269 -0.91 70.17 3.24
C VAL A 269 0.48 70.81 3.06
N PHE A 270 0.92 71.55 4.05
CA PHE A 270 2.33 71.97 4.14
C PHE A 270 3.19 70.73 4.40
N ARG A 271 4.09 70.41 3.45
CA ARG A 271 5.19 69.46 3.64
C ARG A 271 6.36 70.23 4.21
N PHE A 272 6.87 69.82 5.38
CA PHE A 272 8.19 70.11 5.88
C PHE A 272 9.17 69.00 5.48
#